data_8b8304684cf30cf269156738945fe84e
#
_entry.id   8b8304684cf30cf269156738945fe84e
#
_cell.length_a   1.000
_cell.length_b   1.000
_cell.length_c   1.000
_cell.angle_alpha   90.00
_cell.angle_beta   90.00
_cell.angle_gamma   90.00
#
_symmetry.space_group_name_H-M   'P 1'
#
loop_
_entity.id
_entity.type
_entity.pdbx_description
1 polymer ?
#
loop_
_entity_poly.entity_id
_entity_poly.type
_entity_poly.pdbx_seq_one_letter_code
_entity_poly.pdbx_strand_id
1 'polypeptide(L)'
;MAKGILGRKLGMTQIFNENGHLIPVTVIDVAQNVVLQQKTVETDGYVATQIGFEDKREKLSNKPEQGHVAKANTAPKRFIKEIRFNETLNELADLAVGAVVSGDIFKAGESIDVTGTSKGKGFEGSITRHNQSRGPMTHGSRYHRSPGSMGAIKGNMKGKNLPGHMGHEQVTVQNLTVVAFDSEREVLLVSGSVPGPTKGLVVVRSAIKSVK
;
A
#
# COMPACT_ATOMS: atom_id res chain seq x y z
N MET A 1 -14.04 -10.50 -7.70
CA MET A 1 -12.92 -11.45 -7.63
C MET A 1 -11.82 -10.80 -6.80
N ALA A 2 -11.27 -11.49 -5.83
CA ALA A 2 -10.24 -10.90 -5.00
C ALA A 2 -8.85 -11.17 -5.63
N LYS A 3 -8.22 -10.14 -6.13
CA LYS A 3 -6.88 -10.15 -6.72
C LYS A 3 -5.95 -9.30 -5.88
N GLY A 4 -4.67 -9.58 -5.91
CA GLY A 4 -3.68 -8.74 -5.24
C GLY A 4 -2.28 -9.00 -5.74
N ILE A 5 -1.46 -7.96 -5.79
CA ILE A 5 -0.06 -8.01 -6.20
C ILE A 5 0.74 -7.00 -5.38
N LEU A 6 2.01 -7.29 -5.18
CA LEU A 6 2.95 -6.36 -4.56
C LEU A 6 3.68 -5.57 -5.64
N GLY A 7 4.01 -4.34 -5.35
CA GLY A 7 4.75 -3.53 -6.30
C GLY A 7 5.57 -2.43 -5.64
N ARG A 8 6.38 -1.78 -6.44
CA ARG A 8 7.20 -0.63 -6.06
C ARG A 8 6.79 0.60 -6.85
N LYS A 9 6.45 1.66 -6.18
CA LYS A 9 6.15 2.94 -6.82
C LYS A 9 7.42 3.50 -7.49
N LEU A 10 7.44 3.57 -8.82
CA LEU A 10 8.56 4.18 -9.55
C LEU A 10 8.45 5.70 -9.59
N GLY A 11 7.27 6.21 -9.90
CA GLY A 11 7.05 7.65 -10.02
C GLY A 11 5.66 7.95 -10.55
N MET A 12 5.46 9.16 -11.02
CA MET A 12 4.25 9.59 -11.71
C MET A 12 4.60 10.17 -13.07
N THR A 13 3.72 9.95 -14.02
CA THR A 13 3.75 10.51 -15.36
C THR A 13 2.33 10.87 -15.80
N GLN A 14 2.17 11.25 -17.05
CA GLN A 14 0.87 11.54 -17.63
C GLN A 14 0.75 10.88 -18.99
N ILE A 15 -0.45 10.47 -19.30
CA ILE A 15 -0.80 9.88 -20.59
C ILE A 15 -2.08 10.53 -21.11
N PHE A 16 -2.27 10.51 -22.44
CA PHE A 16 -3.51 10.95 -23.06
C PHE A 16 -4.43 9.76 -23.32
N ASN A 17 -5.72 9.93 -23.02
CA ASN A 17 -6.72 8.96 -23.41
C ASN A 17 -7.11 9.16 -24.89
N GLU A 18 -7.94 8.27 -25.41
CA GLU A 18 -8.44 8.32 -26.80
C GLU A 18 -9.18 9.62 -27.13
N ASN A 19 -9.77 10.28 -26.14
CA ASN A 19 -10.47 11.55 -26.26
C ASN A 19 -9.55 12.78 -26.16
N GLY A 20 -8.23 12.59 -26.07
CA GLY A 20 -7.24 13.67 -25.92
C GLY A 20 -7.17 14.26 -24.49
N HIS A 21 -7.88 13.72 -23.51
CA HIS A 21 -7.77 14.18 -22.12
C HIS A 21 -6.51 13.63 -21.45
N LEU A 22 -5.82 14.49 -20.73
CA LEU A 22 -4.62 14.14 -19.96
C LEU A 22 -5.00 13.44 -18.66
N ILE A 23 -4.49 12.22 -18.45
CA ILE A 23 -4.67 11.43 -17.24
C ILE A 23 -3.34 11.35 -16.47
N PRO A 24 -3.27 11.85 -15.23
CA PRO A 24 -2.11 11.62 -14.39
C PRO A 24 -2.07 10.15 -13.96
N VAL A 25 -0.92 9.49 -14.13
CA VAL A 25 -0.75 8.09 -13.78
C VAL A 25 0.44 7.88 -12.86
N THR A 26 0.29 6.95 -11.93
CA THR A 26 1.40 6.41 -11.13
C THR A 26 1.87 5.12 -11.79
N VAL A 27 3.19 5.01 -11.95
CA VAL A 27 3.87 3.82 -12.48
C VAL A 27 4.30 2.95 -11.30
N ILE A 28 3.83 1.70 -11.29
CA ILE A 28 4.12 0.71 -10.26
C ILE A 28 4.82 -0.47 -10.93
N ASP A 29 6.05 -0.73 -10.53
CA ASP A 29 6.80 -1.93 -10.89
C ASP A 29 6.22 -3.13 -10.11
N VAL A 30 5.79 -4.15 -10.83
CA VAL A 30 5.17 -5.37 -10.28
C VAL A 30 5.93 -6.64 -10.66
N ALA A 31 7.16 -6.49 -11.18
CA ALA A 31 8.04 -7.59 -11.52
C ALA A 31 8.30 -8.52 -10.33
N GLN A 32 8.64 -9.79 -10.62
CA GLN A 32 9.15 -10.75 -9.63
C GLN A 32 8.22 -11.07 -8.44
N ASN A 33 6.91 -10.99 -8.63
CA ASN A 33 5.97 -11.51 -7.64
C ASN A 33 5.88 -13.04 -7.75
N VAL A 34 6.06 -13.75 -6.64
CA VAL A 34 6.03 -15.21 -6.60
C VAL A 34 5.16 -15.68 -5.44
N VAL A 35 4.36 -16.71 -5.67
CA VAL A 35 3.57 -17.38 -4.63
C VAL A 35 4.51 -18.20 -3.75
N LEU A 36 4.60 -17.86 -2.46
CA LEU A 36 5.43 -18.58 -1.50
C LEU A 36 4.67 -19.67 -0.76
N GLN A 37 3.42 -19.43 -0.43
CA GLN A 37 2.58 -20.35 0.31
C GLN A 37 1.11 -20.10 0.04
N GLN A 38 0.33 -21.17 -0.07
CA GLN A 38 -1.13 -21.12 -0.03
C GLN A 38 -1.59 -21.52 1.37
N LYS A 39 -2.45 -20.70 1.97
CA LYS A 39 -3.05 -20.95 3.27
C LYS A 39 -4.48 -21.41 3.11
N THR A 40 -4.82 -22.48 3.80
CA THR A 40 -6.16 -23.11 3.75
C THR A 40 -6.80 -23.09 5.12
N VAL A 41 -8.14 -23.20 5.14
CA VAL A 41 -8.89 -23.24 6.40
C VAL A 41 -8.47 -24.43 7.27
N GLU A 42 -8.13 -25.55 6.66
CA GLU A 42 -7.76 -26.78 7.38
C GLU A 42 -6.42 -26.65 8.14
N THR A 43 -5.45 -25.99 7.53
CA THR A 43 -4.08 -25.89 8.10
C THR A 43 -3.86 -24.60 8.90
N ASP A 44 -4.39 -23.48 8.43
CA ASP A 44 -4.11 -22.15 8.97
C ASP A 44 -5.34 -21.47 9.58
N GLY A 45 -6.53 -22.01 9.40
CA GLY A 45 -7.80 -21.46 9.89
C GLY A 45 -8.36 -20.31 9.06
N TYR A 46 -7.71 -19.94 7.95
CA TYR A 46 -8.18 -18.92 7.00
C TYR A 46 -7.57 -19.13 5.61
N VAL A 47 -8.19 -18.53 4.60
CA VAL A 47 -7.72 -18.60 3.21
C VAL A 47 -6.89 -17.35 2.88
N ALA A 48 -5.67 -17.57 2.38
CA ALA A 48 -4.80 -16.49 1.92
C ALA A 48 -3.71 -17.04 0.99
N THR A 49 -3.25 -16.21 0.06
CA THR A 49 -2.05 -16.47 -0.73
C THR A 49 -0.93 -15.57 -0.23
N GLN A 50 0.18 -16.18 0.17
CA GLN A 50 1.37 -15.44 0.55
C GLN A 50 2.24 -15.19 -0.68
N ILE A 51 2.49 -13.91 -0.98
CA ILE A 51 3.27 -13.45 -2.13
C ILE A 51 4.57 -12.85 -1.65
N GLY A 52 5.66 -13.22 -2.31
CA GLY A 52 6.98 -12.63 -2.15
C GLY A 52 7.32 -11.69 -3.31
N PHE A 53 7.90 -10.55 -2.99
CA PHE A 53 8.29 -9.53 -3.96
C PHE A 53 9.72 -9.05 -3.72
N GLU A 54 10.46 -8.81 -4.79
CA GLU A 54 11.83 -8.34 -4.81
C GLU A 54 12.84 -9.28 -4.13
N ASP A 55 13.85 -9.71 -4.87
CA ASP A 55 14.86 -10.63 -4.37
C ASP A 55 15.79 -9.97 -3.34
N LYS A 56 16.11 -10.72 -2.32
CA LYS A 56 17.03 -10.36 -1.25
C LYS A 56 18.30 -11.21 -1.39
N ARG A 57 19.46 -10.59 -1.24
CA ARG A 57 20.73 -11.32 -1.28
C ARG A 57 20.76 -12.40 -0.18
N GLU A 58 21.17 -13.62 -0.49
CA GLU A 58 21.22 -14.75 0.44
C GLU A 58 22.02 -14.46 1.72
N LYS A 59 23.13 -13.75 1.60
CA LYS A 59 23.97 -13.32 2.73
C LYS A 59 23.23 -12.48 3.79
N LEU A 60 22.12 -11.84 3.41
CA LEU A 60 21.30 -11.04 4.31
C LEU A 60 20.10 -11.80 4.87
N SER A 61 19.92 -13.06 4.48
CA SER A 61 18.79 -13.88 4.88
C SER A 61 19.20 -14.90 5.92
N ASN A 62 18.39 -15.04 6.96
CA ASN A 62 18.59 -16.03 8.01
C ASN A 62 18.17 -17.42 7.52
N LYS A 63 18.69 -18.49 8.14
CA LYS A 63 18.35 -19.89 7.80
C LYS A 63 16.84 -20.16 7.78
N PRO A 64 16.02 -19.69 8.74
CA PRO A 64 14.57 -19.86 8.68
C PRO A 64 13.92 -19.19 7.46
N GLU A 65 14.36 -17.96 7.08
CA GLU A 65 13.86 -17.27 5.88
C GLU A 65 14.19 -18.07 4.60
N GLN A 66 15.44 -18.59 4.51
CA GLN A 66 15.87 -19.43 3.39
C GLN A 66 15.04 -20.73 3.32
N GLY A 67 14.80 -21.37 4.47
CA GLY A 67 13.97 -22.58 4.54
C GLY A 67 12.51 -22.35 4.14
N HIS A 68 11.99 -21.14 4.41
CA HIS A 68 10.63 -20.76 4.02
C HIS A 68 10.49 -20.65 2.50
N VAL A 69 11.41 -19.95 1.84
CA VAL A 69 11.37 -19.75 0.38
C VAL A 69 11.83 -20.96 -0.42
N ALA A 70 12.62 -21.86 0.19
CA ALA A 70 13.08 -23.11 -0.43
C ALA A 70 11.91 -23.99 -0.90
N LYS A 71 10.77 -23.96 -0.19
CA LYS A 71 9.55 -24.69 -0.58
C LYS A 71 8.98 -24.21 -1.90
N ALA A 72 9.20 -22.95 -2.24
CA ALA A 72 8.76 -22.34 -3.49
C ALA A 72 9.86 -22.32 -4.58
N ASN A 73 11.02 -22.93 -4.33
CA ASN A 73 12.18 -22.93 -5.23
C ASN A 73 12.59 -21.54 -5.72
N THR A 74 12.51 -20.52 -4.84
CA THR A 74 12.82 -19.14 -5.19
C THR A 74 13.92 -18.57 -4.31
N ALA A 75 14.56 -17.49 -4.78
CA ALA A 75 15.48 -16.71 -3.96
C ALA A 75 14.75 -16.07 -2.76
N PRO A 76 15.44 -15.79 -1.65
CA PRO A 76 14.85 -15.07 -0.53
C PRO A 76 14.22 -13.74 -0.99
N LYS A 77 13.03 -13.43 -0.49
CA LYS A 77 12.27 -12.22 -0.88
C LYS A 77 12.43 -11.13 0.16
N ARG A 78 12.46 -9.89 -0.30
CA ARG A 78 12.58 -8.72 0.57
C ARG A 78 11.26 -8.38 1.26
N PHE A 79 10.16 -8.53 0.54
CA PHE A 79 8.82 -8.25 1.03
C PHE A 79 7.97 -9.50 0.88
N ILE A 80 7.35 -9.89 1.98
CA ILE A 80 6.42 -11.00 2.03
C ILE A 80 5.11 -10.47 2.62
N LYS A 81 4.01 -10.63 1.91
CA LYS A 81 2.68 -10.21 2.35
C LYS A 81 1.65 -11.26 1.99
N GLU A 82 0.62 -11.34 2.82
CA GLU A 82 -0.54 -12.19 2.59
C GLU A 82 -1.67 -11.38 1.97
N ILE A 83 -2.22 -11.91 0.91
CA ILE A 83 -3.45 -11.43 0.32
C ILE A 83 -4.56 -12.36 0.79
N ARG A 84 -5.40 -11.88 1.70
CA ARG A 84 -6.55 -12.62 2.23
C ARG A 84 -7.74 -12.49 1.31
N PHE A 85 -8.49 -13.54 1.19
CA PHE A 85 -9.67 -13.64 0.34
C PHE A 85 -10.87 -14.18 1.12
N ASN A 86 -12.06 -13.88 0.61
CA ASN A 86 -13.26 -14.59 0.98
C ASN A 86 -13.37 -15.83 0.08
N GLU A 87 -13.89 -16.94 0.60
CA GLU A 87 -13.82 -18.30 0.04
C GLU A 87 -14.32 -18.48 -1.41
N THR A 88 -15.07 -17.53 -1.96
CA THR A 88 -15.86 -17.77 -3.17
C THR A 88 -15.25 -17.29 -4.49
N LEU A 89 -14.21 -16.42 -4.51
CA LEU A 89 -13.70 -15.85 -5.76
C LEU A 89 -12.22 -15.47 -5.63
N ASN A 90 -11.32 -16.40 -5.96
CA ASN A 90 -9.89 -16.20 -5.73
C ASN A 90 -9.05 -16.70 -6.91
N GLU A 91 -8.65 -15.77 -7.79
CA GLU A 91 -7.77 -16.09 -8.92
C GLU A 91 -6.35 -16.50 -8.48
N LEU A 92 -5.94 -16.10 -7.26
CA LEU A 92 -4.61 -16.44 -6.74
C LEU A 92 -4.57 -17.76 -5.96
N ALA A 93 -5.73 -18.29 -5.53
CA ALA A 93 -5.77 -19.57 -4.81
C ALA A 93 -5.43 -20.76 -5.70
N ASP A 94 -5.72 -20.65 -6.99
CA ASP A 94 -5.48 -21.71 -7.97
C ASP A 94 -4.01 -21.80 -8.43
N LEU A 95 -3.21 -20.79 -8.04
CA LEU A 95 -1.80 -20.77 -8.41
C LEU A 95 -0.97 -21.71 -7.54
N ALA A 96 -0.12 -22.49 -8.18
CA ALA A 96 0.82 -23.37 -7.47
C ALA A 96 1.87 -22.56 -6.69
N VAL A 97 2.39 -23.14 -5.61
CA VAL A 97 3.55 -22.59 -4.88
C VAL A 97 4.75 -22.52 -5.83
N GLY A 98 5.42 -21.38 -5.88
CA GLY A 98 6.51 -21.08 -6.81
C GLY A 98 6.05 -20.46 -8.13
N ALA A 99 4.74 -20.36 -8.40
CA ALA A 99 4.24 -19.70 -9.61
C ALA A 99 4.50 -18.18 -9.55
N VAL A 100 4.82 -17.60 -10.70
CA VAL A 100 4.99 -16.15 -10.88
C VAL A 100 3.61 -15.51 -11.05
N VAL A 101 3.37 -14.44 -10.31
CA VAL A 101 2.16 -13.62 -10.41
C VAL A 101 2.45 -12.43 -11.30
N SER A 102 1.89 -12.42 -12.50
CA SER A 102 2.00 -11.29 -13.43
C SER A 102 0.97 -10.20 -13.12
N GLY A 103 1.25 -8.97 -13.55
CA GLY A 103 0.30 -7.85 -13.48
C GLY A 103 -0.91 -8.01 -14.41
N ASP A 104 -0.91 -8.95 -15.35
CA ASP A 104 -2.01 -9.26 -16.28
C ASP A 104 -3.34 -9.60 -15.59
N ILE A 105 -3.27 -10.00 -14.31
CA ILE A 105 -4.47 -10.23 -13.51
C ILE A 105 -5.35 -8.97 -13.40
N PHE A 106 -4.78 -7.77 -13.58
CA PHE A 106 -5.51 -6.51 -13.56
C PHE A 106 -5.77 -6.01 -14.99
N LYS A 107 -7.04 -5.85 -15.34
CA LYS A 107 -7.47 -5.38 -16.64
C LYS A 107 -7.59 -3.85 -16.68
N ALA A 108 -7.37 -3.25 -17.84
CA ALA A 108 -7.63 -1.82 -18.05
C ALA A 108 -9.11 -1.48 -17.74
N GLY A 109 -9.32 -0.38 -17.03
CA GLY A 109 -10.65 0.06 -16.56
C GLY A 109 -11.08 -0.57 -15.23
N GLU A 110 -10.36 -1.55 -14.69
CA GLU A 110 -10.69 -2.18 -13.39
C GLU A 110 -10.41 -1.21 -12.23
N SER A 111 -11.30 -1.21 -11.23
CA SER A 111 -11.12 -0.44 -9.99
C SER A 111 -10.28 -1.23 -9.00
N ILE A 112 -9.29 -0.58 -8.41
CA ILE A 112 -8.34 -1.16 -7.47
C ILE A 112 -8.18 -0.30 -6.22
N ASP A 113 -7.78 -0.93 -5.13
CA ASP A 113 -7.36 -0.27 -3.88
C ASP A 113 -5.85 -0.43 -3.70
N VAL A 114 -5.16 0.69 -3.48
CA VAL A 114 -3.71 0.69 -3.31
C VAL A 114 -3.33 1.10 -1.90
N THR A 115 -2.65 0.22 -1.20
CA THR A 115 -2.17 0.42 0.16
C THR A 115 -0.67 0.65 0.15
N GLY A 116 -0.21 1.68 0.84
CA GLY A 116 1.22 1.97 1.01
C GLY A 116 1.51 2.72 2.29
N THR A 117 2.78 2.86 2.62
CA THR A 117 3.21 3.67 3.76
C THR A 117 3.38 5.12 3.31
N SER A 118 2.67 6.04 3.94
CA SER A 118 2.73 7.47 3.62
C SER A 118 4.12 8.07 3.90
N LYS A 119 4.41 9.22 3.29
CA LYS A 119 5.64 9.96 3.58
C LYS A 119 5.65 10.41 5.03
N GLY A 120 6.75 10.17 5.76
CA GLY A 120 6.93 10.68 7.11
C GLY A 120 7.07 12.20 7.12
N LYS A 121 6.47 12.86 8.10
CA LYS A 121 6.53 14.31 8.34
C LYS A 121 7.21 14.65 9.66
N GLY A 122 7.67 13.65 10.41
CA GLY A 122 8.31 13.83 11.69
C GLY A 122 7.32 14.22 12.79
N PHE A 123 7.81 14.91 13.81
CA PHE A 123 6.99 15.44 14.90
C PHE A 123 6.37 16.77 14.48
N GLU A 124 5.03 16.83 14.43
CA GLU A 124 4.29 17.98 13.97
C GLU A 124 3.41 18.57 15.07
N GLY A 125 3.20 19.89 15.00
CA GLY A 125 2.31 20.62 15.88
C GLY A 125 0.84 20.26 15.62
N SER A 126 -0.03 20.55 16.61
CA SER A 126 -1.47 20.26 16.54
C SER A 126 -2.16 20.93 15.34
N ILE A 127 -1.71 22.09 14.91
CA ILE A 127 -2.27 22.80 13.76
C ILE A 127 -2.02 21.98 12.47
N THR A 128 -0.79 21.55 12.22
CA THR A 128 -0.46 20.77 11.03
C THR A 128 -1.06 19.36 11.09
N ARG A 129 -0.96 18.70 12.27
CA ARG A 129 -1.36 17.32 12.43
C ARG A 129 -2.88 17.10 12.40
N HIS A 130 -3.63 18.04 12.95
CA HIS A 130 -5.10 17.93 13.15
C HIS A 130 -5.91 19.05 12.51
N ASN A 131 -5.27 19.88 11.66
CA ASN A 131 -5.93 21.01 10.99
C ASN A 131 -6.64 21.97 11.96
N GLN A 132 -6.05 22.20 13.13
CA GLN A 132 -6.58 23.16 14.10
C GLN A 132 -6.31 24.60 13.65
N SER A 133 -7.20 25.51 14.05
CA SER A 133 -7.00 26.94 13.82
C SER A 133 -5.86 27.49 14.67
N ARG A 134 -5.12 28.43 14.11
CA ARG A 134 -4.12 29.21 14.87
C ARG A 134 -4.81 30.22 15.78
N GLY A 135 -4.14 30.57 16.87
CA GLY A 135 -4.60 31.66 17.74
C GLY A 135 -4.44 33.07 17.10
N PRO A 136 -4.98 34.12 17.74
CA PRO A 136 -4.86 35.50 17.27
C PRO A 136 -3.39 35.89 17.08
N MET A 137 -3.11 36.63 16.01
CA MET A 137 -1.76 37.14 15.70
C MET A 137 -1.51 38.54 16.24
N THR A 138 -2.56 39.23 16.69
CA THR A 138 -2.56 40.58 17.25
C THR A 138 -3.17 40.63 18.65
N HIS A 139 -3.46 41.80 19.17
CA HIS A 139 -4.04 42.03 20.51
C HIS A 139 -3.24 41.43 21.65
N GLY A 140 -1.87 41.39 21.54
CA GLY A 140 -1.00 40.92 22.60
C GLY A 140 -0.98 39.41 22.81
N SER A 141 -1.65 38.63 21.94
CA SER A 141 -1.64 37.18 22.05
C SER A 141 -0.22 36.63 21.75
N ARG A 142 0.25 35.74 22.62
CA ARG A 142 1.49 34.94 22.41
C ARG A 142 1.16 33.49 22.05
N TYR A 143 -0.11 33.18 21.84
CA TYR A 143 -0.63 31.83 21.66
C TYR A 143 -0.90 31.50 20.19
N HIS A 144 0.09 31.69 19.32
CA HIS A 144 -0.09 31.62 17.87
C HIS A 144 -0.30 30.20 17.35
N ARG A 145 0.50 29.24 17.80
CA ARG A 145 0.49 27.84 17.31
C ARG A 145 0.36 26.79 18.41
N SER A 146 -0.07 27.17 19.55
CA SER A 146 -0.23 26.27 20.71
C SER A 146 -1.55 25.49 20.65
N PRO A 147 -1.62 24.32 21.32
CA PRO A 147 -2.76 23.38 21.17
C PRO A 147 -4.06 23.82 21.87
N GLY A 148 -4.10 24.98 22.53
CA GLY A 148 -5.28 25.47 23.26
C GLY A 148 -5.32 25.02 24.71
N SER A 149 -6.47 25.23 25.35
CA SER A 149 -6.69 24.81 26.74
C SER A 149 -6.52 23.31 26.89
N MET A 150 -5.81 22.90 27.94
CA MET A 150 -5.59 21.48 28.25
C MET A 150 -6.74 20.87 29.07
N GLY A 151 -7.68 21.67 29.51
CA GLY A 151 -8.79 21.26 30.37
C GLY A 151 -8.36 21.09 31.83
N ALA A 152 -9.19 20.42 32.65
CA ALA A 152 -8.90 20.14 34.05
C ALA A 152 -7.70 19.19 34.20
N ILE A 153 -6.81 19.45 35.14
CA ILE A 153 -5.56 18.70 35.37
C ILE A 153 -5.81 17.26 35.82
N LYS A 154 -6.94 17.01 36.48
CA LYS A 154 -7.34 15.68 37.00
C LYS A 154 -8.13 14.91 35.95
N GLY A 155 -7.51 14.46 34.89
CA GLY A 155 -8.22 13.69 33.88
C GLY A 155 -7.32 12.99 32.90
N ASN A 156 -7.85 11.94 32.30
CA ASN A 156 -7.17 11.23 31.23
C ASN A 156 -7.30 12.04 29.93
N MET A 157 -6.19 12.51 29.40
CA MET A 157 -6.16 13.29 28.14
C MET A 157 -6.29 12.43 26.88
N LYS A 158 -6.83 11.21 26.98
CA LYS A 158 -7.07 10.36 25.81
C LYS A 158 -7.99 11.07 24.80
N GLY A 159 -7.67 10.93 23.53
CA GLY A 159 -8.46 11.52 22.43
C GLY A 159 -8.23 13.01 22.17
N LYS A 160 -7.39 13.72 22.94
CA LYS A 160 -7.05 15.10 22.66
C LYS A 160 -6.09 15.23 21.50
N ASN A 161 -6.41 16.12 20.57
CA ASN A 161 -5.61 16.37 19.35
C ASN A 161 -4.35 17.19 19.69
N LEU A 162 -3.30 16.51 20.13
CA LEU A 162 -2.02 17.10 20.54
C LEU A 162 -0.92 16.90 19.47
N PRO A 163 0.18 17.68 19.57
CA PRO A 163 1.38 17.45 18.75
C PRO A 163 1.85 16.00 18.84
N GLY A 164 2.50 15.51 17.79
CA GLY A 164 3.03 14.17 17.75
C GLY A 164 3.53 13.77 16.38
N HIS A 165 3.94 12.52 16.25
CA HIS A 165 4.41 11.96 14.99
C HIS A 165 3.29 12.01 13.94
N MET A 166 3.64 12.44 12.72
CA MET A 166 2.74 12.53 11.58
C MET A 166 3.35 11.83 10.37
N GLY A 167 2.51 11.16 9.61
CA GLY A 167 2.95 10.36 8.46
C GLY A 167 3.63 9.06 8.86
N HIS A 168 4.25 8.39 7.87
CA HIS A 168 4.81 7.04 8.00
C HIS A 168 3.77 6.02 8.51
N GLU A 169 2.54 6.22 8.11
CA GLU A 169 1.39 5.39 8.46
C GLU A 169 0.94 4.61 7.24
N GLN A 170 0.35 3.45 7.45
CA GLN A 170 -0.28 2.68 6.38
C GLN A 170 -1.56 3.39 5.95
N VAL A 171 -1.62 3.76 4.67
CA VAL A 171 -2.76 4.45 4.06
C VAL A 171 -3.22 3.66 2.85
N THR A 172 -4.52 3.53 2.70
CA THR A 172 -5.14 2.91 1.51
C THR A 172 -5.91 3.98 0.73
N VAL A 173 -5.58 4.14 -0.54
CA VAL A 173 -6.38 4.93 -1.49
C VAL A 173 -7.26 3.96 -2.24
N GLN A 174 -8.57 4.17 -2.15
CA GLN A 174 -9.59 3.29 -2.72
C GLN A 174 -10.05 3.78 -4.10
N ASN A 175 -10.55 2.84 -4.91
CA ASN A 175 -11.22 3.11 -6.19
C ASN A 175 -10.33 3.85 -7.20
N LEU A 176 -9.06 3.50 -7.28
CA LEU A 176 -8.21 3.94 -8.37
C LEU A 176 -8.47 3.06 -9.60
N THR A 177 -8.32 3.62 -10.80
CA THR A 177 -8.55 2.88 -12.04
C THR A 177 -7.22 2.42 -12.63
N VAL A 178 -7.17 1.17 -13.04
CA VAL A 178 -6.06 0.64 -13.85
C VAL A 178 -6.17 1.22 -15.26
N VAL A 179 -5.13 1.88 -15.71
CA VAL A 179 -5.11 2.48 -17.04
C VAL A 179 -4.60 1.48 -18.08
N ALA A 180 -3.45 0.87 -17.79
CA ALA A 180 -2.85 -0.17 -18.62
C ALA A 180 -1.84 -1.00 -17.81
N PHE A 181 -1.51 -2.17 -18.33
CA PHE A 181 -0.38 -2.97 -17.91
C PHE A 181 0.58 -3.13 -19.07
N ASP A 182 1.85 -2.81 -18.85
CA ASP A 182 2.93 -3.00 -19.82
C ASP A 182 3.65 -4.31 -19.48
N SER A 183 3.45 -5.33 -20.31
CA SER A 183 4.01 -6.66 -20.11
C SER A 183 5.52 -6.73 -20.38
N GLU A 184 6.07 -5.87 -21.25
CA GLU A 184 7.51 -5.86 -21.56
C GLU A 184 8.33 -5.33 -20.38
N ARG A 185 7.79 -4.32 -19.69
CA ARG A 185 8.44 -3.66 -18.55
C ARG A 185 7.93 -4.13 -17.20
N GLU A 186 6.90 -4.99 -17.19
CA GLU A 186 6.21 -5.46 -15.98
C GLU A 186 5.74 -4.32 -15.07
N VAL A 187 5.20 -3.25 -15.66
CA VAL A 187 4.70 -2.09 -14.91
C VAL A 187 3.20 -1.92 -15.06
N LEU A 188 2.57 -1.62 -13.92
CA LEU A 188 1.14 -1.30 -13.84
C LEU A 188 0.96 0.22 -13.79
N LEU A 189 0.16 0.76 -14.71
CA LEU A 189 -0.21 2.17 -14.77
C LEU A 189 -1.55 2.38 -14.07
N VAL A 190 -1.53 3.14 -12.98
CA VAL A 190 -2.71 3.41 -12.15
C VAL A 190 -3.04 4.89 -12.22
N SER A 191 -4.30 5.21 -12.49
CA SER A 191 -4.78 6.60 -12.53
C SER A 191 -4.68 7.25 -11.15
N GLY A 192 -4.16 8.48 -11.09
CA GLY A 192 -4.08 9.28 -9.88
C GLY A 192 -2.85 9.00 -9.02
N SER A 193 -2.90 9.45 -7.77
CA SER A 193 -1.78 9.37 -6.83
C SER A 193 -1.87 8.15 -5.92
N VAL A 194 -0.72 7.54 -5.67
CA VAL A 194 -0.54 6.37 -4.79
C VAL A 194 0.25 6.80 -3.54
N PRO A 195 -0.09 6.30 -2.36
CA PRO A 195 0.59 6.67 -1.12
C PRO A 195 2.07 6.29 -1.12
N GLY A 196 2.86 7.08 -0.42
CA GLY A 196 4.27 6.84 -0.17
C GLY A 196 5.26 7.57 -1.10
N PRO A 197 6.55 7.48 -0.78
CA PRO A 197 7.64 7.99 -1.59
C PRO A 197 7.88 7.12 -2.83
N THR A 198 8.66 7.63 -3.79
CA THR A 198 9.26 6.81 -4.86
C THR A 198 10.09 5.68 -4.24
N LYS A 199 10.10 4.53 -4.89
CA LYS A 199 10.69 3.28 -4.40
C LYS A 199 10.02 2.69 -3.15
N GLY A 200 8.89 3.24 -2.69
CA GLY A 200 8.09 2.66 -1.61
C GLY A 200 7.33 1.41 -2.05
N LEU A 201 7.20 0.45 -1.13
CA LEU A 201 6.36 -0.74 -1.33
C LEU A 201 4.90 -0.32 -1.35
N VAL A 202 4.14 -0.87 -2.29
CA VAL A 202 2.69 -0.75 -2.37
C VAL A 202 2.07 -2.14 -2.55
N VAL A 203 0.87 -2.29 -2.01
CA VAL A 203 0.04 -3.49 -2.18
C VAL A 203 -1.17 -3.07 -2.99
N VAL A 204 -1.32 -3.64 -4.17
CA VAL A 204 -2.46 -3.41 -5.06
C VAL A 204 -3.45 -4.55 -4.88
N ARG A 205 -4.72 -4.23 -4.69
CA ARG A 205 -5.81 -5.20 -4.55
C ARG A 205 -7.00 -4.76 -5.40
N SER A 206 -7.85 -5.71 -5.76
CA SER A 206 -9.17 -5.35 -6.31
C SER A 206 -9.95 -4.49 -5.32
N ALA A 207 -10.70 -3.51 -5.82
CA ALA A 207 -11.48 -2.61 -4.98
C ALA A 207 -12.54 -3.38 -4.17
N ILE A 208 -12.63 -3.07 -2.88
CA ILE A 208 -13.66 -3.62 -1.99
C ILE A 208 -15.03 -3.02 -2.34
N LYS A 209 -15.05 -1.73 -2.67
CA LYS A 209 -16.24 -1.01 -3.09
C LYS A 209 -16.17 -0.84 -4.61
N SER A 210 -16.76 -1.74 -5.37
CA SER A 210 -16.91 -1.53 -6.81
C SER A 210 -17.87 -0.38 -7.05
N VAL A 211 -17.40 0.67 -7.72
CA VAL A 211 -18.30 1.65 -8.31
C VAL A 211 -18.95 0.94 -9.50
N LYS A 212 -20.26 0.70 -9.40
CA LYS A 212 -21.08 0.22 -10.52
C LYS A 212 -21.26 1.32 -11.53
#